data_c1d99472e51da21302fc2d860481111a
#
_entry.id   c1d99472e51da21302fc2d860481111a
#
_cell.length_a   1.000
_cell.length_b   1.000
_cell.length_c   1.000
_cell.angle_alpha   90.00
_cell.angle_beta   90.00
_cell.angle_gamma   90.00
#
_symmetry.space_group_name_H-M   'P 1'
#
loop_
_entity.id
_entity.type
_entity.pdbx_description
1 polymer ?
#
loop_
_entity_poly.entity_id
_entity_poly.type
_entity_poly.pdbx_seq_one_letter_code
_entity_poly.pdbx_strand_id
1 'polypeptide(L)'
;MIEQAKLAVQSSSMESSVYVGCDSICYRKDDKEYAKYSTVIIVHMDSNRGCRLFHSTVDLPDYGNLKQRLMTEVNYAIAAATEIVEVLGGRHMEIHLDINPNPKHKSSIAIKEALGWVKGSLGLDAVVKPHSFAASHAADHVVRH
;
A
#
# COMPACT_ATOMS: atom_id res chain seq x y z
N MET A 1 -3.89 9.36 10.84
CA MET A 1 -4.05 7.95 10.33
C MET A 1 -3.01 7.01 10.94
N ILE A 2 -1.76 7.31 10.80
CA ILE A 2 -0.68 6.38 11.22
C ILE A 2 -0.67 6.11 12.72
N GLU A 3 -0.89 7.11 13.55
CA GLU A 3 -0.91 6.93 15.00
C GLU A 3 -2.06 6.03 15.45
N GLN A 4 -3.23 6.18 14.84
CA GLN A 4 -4.38 5.31 15.13
C GLN A 4 -4.11 3.87 14.69
N ALA A 5 -3.48 3.70 13.53
CA ALA A 5 -3.11 2.37 13.04
C ALA A 5 -2.09 1.70 13.98
N LYS A 6 -1.08 2.45 14.44
CA LYS A 6 -0.08 1.93 15.38
C LYS A 6 -0.73 1.48 16.69
N LEU A 7 -1.66 2.28 17.23
CA LEU A 7 -2.39 1.91 18.45
C LEU A 7 -3.20 0.62 18.24
N ALA A 8 -3.85 0.48 17.07
CA ALA A 8 -4.63 -0.71 16.76
C ALA A 8 -3.74 -1.95 16.69
N VAL A 9 -2.56 -1.84 16.08
CA VAL A 9 -1.60 -2.95 16.01
C VAL A 9 -1.15 -3.33 17.41
N GLN A 10 -0.74 -2.36 18.22
CA GLN A 10 -0.25 -2.61 19.58
C GLN A 10 -1.29 -3.30 20.47
N SER A 11 -2.57 -2.92 20.31
CA SER A 11 -3.65 -3.50 21.12
C SER A 11 -4.22 -4.78 20.54
N SER A 12 -3.78 -5.21 19.36
CA SER A 12 -4.22 -6.47 18.76
C SER A 12 -3.41 -7.64 19.30
N SER A 13 -3.97 -8.86 19.16
CA SER A 13 -3.25 -10.07 19.56
C SER A 13 -2.04 -10.32 18.65
N MET A 14 -1.11 -11.13 19.13
CA MET A 14 0.06 -11.54 18.33
C MET A 14 -0.32 -12.42 17.13
N GLU A 15 -1.54 -12.96 17.12
CA GLU A 15 -2.07 -13.73 16.00
C GLU A 15 -2.64 -12.85 14.89
N SER A 16 -2.68 -11.53 15.09
CA SER A 16 -3.18 -10.58 14.12
C SER A 16 -2.18 -10.38 12.98
N SER A 17 -2.71 -10.06 11.79
CA SER A 17 -1.91 -9.78 10.61
C SER A 17 -2.14 -8.33 10.17
N VAL A 18 -1.11 -7.72 9.60
CA VAL A 18 -1.18 -6.35 9.10
C VAL A 18 -0.86 -6.34 7.61
N TYR A 19 -1.68 -5.63 6.85
CA TYR A 19 -1.50 -5.48 5.41
C TYR A 19 -1.42 -4.02 5.06
N VAL A 20 -0.43 -3.64 4.25
CA VAL A 20 -0.21 -2.26 3.85
C VAL A 20 -0.22 -2.18 2.33
N GLY A 21 -0.92 -1.21 1.79
CA GLY A 21 -0.97 -1.00 0.34
C GLY A 21 -1.24 0.45 -0.02
N CYS A 22 -0.98 0.79 -1.28
CA CYS A 22 -1.30 2.11 -1.81
C CYS A 22 -1.76 1.96 -3.25
N ASP A 23 -2.75 2.75 -3.64
CA ASP A 23 -3.22 2.84 -5.01
C ASP A 23 -3.45 4.31 -5.36
N SER A 24 -3.56 4.60 -6.64
CA SER A 24 -3.78 5.97 -7.11
C SER A 24 -4.82 6.00 -8.21
N ILE A 25 -5.45 7.17 -8.35
CA ILE A 25 -6.32 7.47 -9.47
C ILE A 25 -5.97 8.85 -10.02
N CYS A 26 -5.90 8.95 -11.35
CA CYS A 26 -5.62 10.21 -12.02
C CYS A 26 -6.92 10.97 -12.24
N TYR A 27 -6.84 12.27 -12.14
CA TYR A 27 -7.98 13.16 -12.41
C TYR A 27 -7.48 14.50 -12.93
N ARG A 28 -8.40 15.29 -13.50
CA ARG A 28 -8.09 16.60 -14.04
C ARG A 28 -8.89 17.67 -13.29
N LYS A 29 -8.22 18.76 -12.93
CA LYS A 29 -8.84 19.89 -12.27
C LYS A 29 -8.17 21.17 -12.75
N ASP A 30 -8.97 22.17 -13.18
CA ASP A 30 -8.49 23.47 -13.67
C ASP A 30 -7.42 23.31 -14.75
N ASP A 31 -7.67 22.38 -15.70
CA ASP A 31 -6.78 22.05 -16.83
C ASP A 31 -5.42 21.48 -16.42
N LYS A 32 -5.30 21.01 -15.17
CA LYS A 32 -4.07 20.37 -14.67
C LYS A 32 -4.34 18.92 -14.29
N GLU A 33 -3.35 18.08 -14.54
CA GLU A 33 -3.41 16.65 -14.20
C GLU A 33 -2.89 16.40 -12.78
N TYR A 34 -3.64 15.61 -12.02
CA TYR A 34 -3.29 15.20 -10.66
C TYR A 34 -3.45 13.70 -10.50
N ALA A 35 -2.78 13.16 -9.49
CA ALA A 35 -3.03 11.81 -9.02
C ALA A 35 -3.36 11.87 -7.53
N LYS A 36 -4.42 11.18 -7.13
CA LYS A 36 -4.79 11.00 -5.73
C LYS A 36 -4.25 9.65 -5.30
N TYR A 37 -3.38 9.65 -4.28
CA TYR A 37 -2.80 8.45 -3.71
C TYR A 37 -3.51 8.11 -2.41
N SER A 38 -3.96 6.88 -2.28
CA SER A 38 -4.57 6.37 -1.06
C SER A 38 -3.73 5.27 -0.46
N THR A 39 -3.24 5.49 0.75
CA THR A 39 -2.50 4.50 1.52
C THR A 39 -3.43 3.86 2.54
N VAL A 40 -3.44 2.54 2.61
CA VAL A 40 -4.27 1.81 3.57
C VAL A 40 -3.42 0.90 4.44
N ILE A 41 -3.83 0.79 5.70
CA ILE A 41 -3.30 -0.18 6.65
C ILE A 41 -4.50 -0.97 7.15
N ILE A 42 -4.43 -2.29 7.01
CA ILE A 42 -5.48 -3.20 7.44
C ILE A 42 -4.94 -4.03 8.58
N VAL A 43 -5.63 -4.01 9.72
CA VAL A 43 -5.31 -4.88 10.86
C VAL A 43 -6.39 -5.96 10.90
N HIS A 44 -5.97 -7.20 10.58
CA HIS A 44 -6.84 -8.37 10.57
C HIS A 44 -6.75 -9.04 11.93
N MET A 45 -7.77 -8.82 12.75
CA MET A 45 -7.78 -9.25 14.15
C MET A 45 -7.75 -10.76 14.28
N ASP A 46 -6.75 -11.28 14.99
CA ASP A 46 -6.51 -12.72 15.17
C ASP A 46 -6.40 -13.48 13.84
N SER A 47 -6.19 -12.76 12.73
CA SER A 47 -6.18 -13.26 11.35
C SER A 47 -7.48 -13.94 10.90
N ASN A 48 -8.58 -13.79 11.66
CA ASN A 48 -9.87 -14.38 11.30
C ASN A 48 -11.08 -13.70 11.94
N ARG A 49 -10.92 -12.57 12.65
CA ARG A 49 -12.01 -11.95 13.42
C ARG A 49 -12.39 -10.55 12.94
N GLY A 50 -12.35 -10.34 11.64
CA GLY A 50 -12.67 -9.04 11.05
C GLY A 50 -11.47 -8.14 10.96
N CYS A 51 -11.67 -6.99 10.35
CA CYS A 51 -10.58 -6.07 10.03
C CYS A 51 -10.90 -4.66 10.50
N ARG A 52 -9.85 -3.93 10.87
CA ARG A 52 -9.90 -2.48 11.00
C ARG A 52 -9.08 -1.88 9.87
N LEU A 53 -9.65 -0.90 9.18
CA LEU A 53 -9.00 -0.25 8.05
C LEU A 53 -8.70 1.20 8.39
N PHE A 54 -7.45 1.61 8.17
CA PHE A 54 -6.99 2.99 8.31
C PHE A 54 -6.50 3.46 6.95
N HIS A 55 -6.82 4.69 6.60
CA HIS A 55 -6.40 5.23 5.30
C HIS A 55 -6.08 6.71 5.37
N SER A 56 -5.23 7.14 4.44
CA SER A 56 -4.96 8.54 4.19
C SER A 56 -4.81 8.77 2.70
N THR A 57 -5.13 9.99 2.25
CA THR A 57 -5.02 10.35 0.84
C THR A 57 -4.16 11.60 0.68
N VAL A 58 -3.43 11.64 -0.45
CA VAL A 58 -2.61 12.79 -0.84
C VAL A 58 -2.83 13.05 -2.32
N ASP A 59 -3.00 14.30 -2.70
CA ASP A 59 -3.12 14.71 -4.09
C ASP A 59 -1.81 15.34 -4.54
N LEU A 60 -1.24 14.85 -5.64
CA LEU A 60 0.00 15.34 -6.20
C LEU A 60 -0.17 15.63 -7.68
N PRO A 61 0.60 16.59 -8.23
CA PRO A 61 0.63 16.78 -9.69
C PRO A 61 1.06 15.50 -10.39
N ASP A 62 0.43 15.19 -11.54
CA ASP A 62 0.77 14.03 -12.34
C ASP A 62 1.31 14.44 -13.70
N TYR A 63 2.41 13.82 -14.13
CA TYR A 63 3.10 14.17 -15.36
C TYR A 63 2.96 13.11 -16.44
N GLY A 64 1.99 12.20 -16.29
CA GLY A 64 1.69 11.19 -17.30
C GLY A 64 2.67 10.03 -17.37
N ASN A 65 3.50 9.84 -16.36
CA ASN A 65 4.49 8.76 -16.32
C ASN A 65 4.01 7.64 -15.39
N LEU A 66 3.61 6.52 -16.00
CA LEU A 66 3.07 5.38 -15.27
C LEU A 66 4.08 4.81 -14.26
N LYS A 67 5.35 4.64 -14.68
CA LYS A 67 6.38 4.10 -13.80
C LYS A 67 6.59 4.99 -12.57
N GLN A 68 6.67 6.30 -12.77
CA GLN A 68 6.83 7.26 -11.67
C GLN A 68 5.64 7.17 -10.71
N ARG A 69 4.42 7.06 -11.23
CA ARG A 69 3.22 6.94 -10.41
C ARG A 69 3.24 5.64 -9.59
N LEU A 70 3.60 4.51 -10.22
CA LEU A 70 3.71 3.23 -9.52
C LEU A 70 4.79 3.28 -8.43
N MET A 71 5.94 3.89 -8.71
CA MET A 71 7.00 4.01 -7.70
C MET A 71 6.61 4.95 -6.56
N THR A 72 5.78 5.95 -6.83
CA THR A 72 5.22 6.81 -5.79
C THR A 72 4.28 6.02 -4.87
N GLU A 73 3.43 5.16 -5.44
CA GLU A 73 2.59 4.24 -4.65
C GLU A 73 3.44 3.35 -3.75
N VAL A 74 4.51 2.79 -4.29
CA VAL A 74 5.46 1.95 -3.54
C VAL A 74 6.08 2.74 -2.39
N ASN A 75 6.48 3.98 -2.64
CA ASN A 75 7.08 4.84 -1.63
C ASN A 75 6.13 5.08 -0.45
N TYR A 76 4.87 5.39 -0.73
CA TYR A 76 3.87 5.59 0.33
C TYR A 76 3.63 4.30 1.12
N ALA A 77 3.56 3.16 0.44
CA ALA A 77 3.38 1.87 1.10
C ALA A 77 4.57 1.55 2.01
N ILE A 78 5.80 1.76 1.53
CA ILE A 78 7.01 1.53 2.34
C ILE A 78 7.05 2.47 3.53
N ALA A 79 6.72 3.74 3.36
CA ALA A 79 6.72 4.71 4.45
C ALA A 79 5.73 4.31 5.55
N ALA A 80 4.52 3.90 5.17
CA ALA A 80 3.53 3.43 6.14
C ALA A 80 3.99 2.15 6.84
N ALA A 81 4.51 1.19 6.09
CA ALA A 81 4.99 -0.07 6.66
C ALA A 81 6.16 0.14 7.62
N THR A 82 7.07 1.07 7.30
CA THR A 82 8.20 1.41 8.17
C THR A 82 7.71 1.90 9.54
N GLU A 83 6.66 2.72 9.56
CA GLU A 83 6.05 3.18 10.81
C GLU A 83 5.42 2.01 11.60
N ILE A 84 4.78 1.09 10.90
CA ILE A 84 4.13 -0.05 11.55
C ILE A 84 5.17 -1.04 12.12
N VAL A 85 6.32 -1.17 11.50
CA VAL A 85 7.39 -2.06 12.00
C VAL A 85 7.77 -1.73 13.44
N GLU A 86 7.72 -0.45 13.83
CA GLU A 86 8.05 -0.01 15.19
C GLU A 86 7.17 -0.66 16.26
N VAL A 87 5.93 -1.03 15.91
CA VAL A 87 4.95 -1.58 16.84
C VAL A 87 4.53 -3.00 16.50
N LEU A 88 5.12 -3.57 15.45
CA LEU A 88 4.71 -4.88 14.93
C LEU A 88 4.90 -6.02 15.92
N GLY A 89 6.02 -6.03 16.65
CA GLY A 89 6.24 -6.96 17.76
C GLY A 89 6.20 -8.43 17.38
N GLY A 90 6.55 -8.80 16.16
CA GLY A 90 6.52 -10.18 15.70
C GLY A 90 5.21 -10.61 15.02
N ARG A 91 4.21 -9.74 14.93
CA ARG A 91 2.99 -10.01 14.15
C ARG A 91 3.33 -10.12 12.67
N HIS A 92 2.52 -10.87 11.93
CA HIS A 92 2.70 -11.01 10.49
C HIS A 92 2.36 -9.70 9.77
N MET A 93 3.22 -9.27 8.83
CA MET A 93 2.95 -8.11 8.00
C MET A 93 3.27 -8.42 6.54
N GLU A 94 2.40 -7.93 5.65
CA GLU A 94 2.61 -7.99 4.21
C GLU A 94 2.48 -6.59 3.61
N ILE A 95 3.33 -6.29 2.64
CA ILE A 95 3.17 -5.13 1.76
C ILE A 95 2.57 -5.61 0.45
N HIS A 96 1.49 -4.97 0.02
CA HIS A 96 0.78 -5.30 -1.20
C HIS A 96 1.00 -4.20 -2.24
N LEU A 97 1.45 -4.60 -3.43
CA LEU A 97 1.70 -3.68 -4.54
C LEU A 97 0.72 -3.96 -5.69
N ASP A 98 0.15 -2.90 -6.25
CA ASP A 98 -0.77 -3.00 -7.39
C ASP A 98 0.00 -3.12 -8.71
N ILE A 99 0.87 -4.12 -8.79
CA ILE A 99 1.72 -4.39 -9.94
C ILE A 99 1.45 -5.80 -10.44
N ASN A 100 1.25 -5.92 -11.76
CA ASN A 100 1.09 -7.22 -12.38
C ASN A 100 2.45 -7.73 -12.86
N PRO A 101 2.91 -8.92 -12.43
CA PRO A 101 4.21 -9.45 -12.83
C PRO A 101 4.24 -9.92 -14.29
N ASN A 102 3.08 -10.10 -14.92
CA ASN A 102 3.02 -10.54 -16.31
C ASN A 102 3.49 -9.41 -17.24
N PRO A 103 4.52 -9.64 -18.12
CA PRO A 103 5.04 -8.61 -19.02
C PRO A 103 4.01 -8.00 -19.98
N LYS A 104 2.86 -8.67 -20.17
CA LYS A 104 1.78 -8.15 -21.01
C LYS A 104 1.07 -6.93 -20.39
N HIS A 105 1.21 -6.70 -19.09
CA HIS A 105 0.57 -5.60 -18.40
C HIS A 105 1.53 -4.42 -18.23
N LYS A 106 1.03 -3.21 -18.41
CA LYS A 106 1.84 -1.99 -18.32
C LYS A 106 2.50 -1.81 -16.94
N SER A 107 1.82 -2.24 -15.88
CA SER A 107 2.34 -2.10 -14.52
C SER A 107 3.61 -2.94 -14.28
N SER A 108 3.89 -3.94 -15.13
CA SER A 108 5.08 -4.78 -14.96
C SER A 108 6.40 -4.03 -15.14
N ILE A 109 6.37 -2.84 -15.75
CA ILE A 109 7.59 -2.04 -15.98
C ILE A 109 8.32 -1.66 -14.69
N ALA A 110 7.59 -1.58 -13.59
CA ALA A 110 8.14 -1.17 -12.30
C ALA A 110 8.45 -2.34 -11.37
N ILE A 111 8.15 -3.58 -11.78
CA ILE A 111 8.17 -4.71 -10.83
C ILE A 111 9.54 -4.96 -10.21
N LYS A 112 10.59 -4.95 -11.02
CA LYS A 112 11.95 -5.24 -10.56
C LYS A 112 12.42 -4.23 -9.51
N GLU A 113 12.24 -2.96 -9.82
CA GLU A 113 12.64 -1.87 -8.93
C GLU A 113 11.80 -1.86 -7.66
N ALA A 114 10.48 -2.07 -7.79
CA ALA A 114 9.56 -2.08 -6.66
C ALA A 114 9.88 -3.21 -5.69
N LEU A 115 10.04 -4.43 -6.19
CA LEU A 115 10.37 -5.59 -5.35
C LEU A 115 11.71 -5.42 -4.66
N GLY A 116 12.72 -4.92 -5.37
CA GLY A 116 14.03 -4.64 -4.81
C GLY A 116 14.00 -3.58 -3.74
N TRP A 117 13.20 -2.52 -3.95
CA TRP A 117 13.06 -1.44 -2.99
C TRP A 117 12.39 -1.91 -1.69
N VAL A 118 11.29 -2.67 -1.80
CA VAL A 118 10.62 -3.25 -0.62
C VAL A 118 11.57 -4.17 0.14
N LYS A 119 12.26 -5.06 -0.57
CA LYS A 119 13.20 -6.00 0.06
C LYS A 119 14.34 -5.27 0.75
N GLY A 120 14.93 -4.28 0.10
CA GLY A 120 16.04 -3.50 0.66
C GLY A 120 15.64 -2.63 1.85
N SER A 121 14.40 -2.11 1.84
CA SER A 121 13.92 -1.20 2.89
C SER A 121 13.38 -1.94 4.12
N LEU A 122 12.69 -3.08 3.92
CA LEU A 122 11.92 -3.74 4.96
C LEU A 122 12.32 -5.20 5.18
N GLY A 123 13.13 -5.77 4.30
CA GLY A 123 13.49 -7.18 4.37
C GLY A 123 12.35 -8.12 4.03
N LEU A 124 11.26 -7.60 3.46
CA LEU A 124 10.06 -8.37 3.10
C LEU A 124 9.97 -8.57 1.60
N ASP A 125 9.35 -9.67 1.19
CA ASP A 125 8.95 -9.88 -0.19
C ASP A 125 7.57 -9.27 -0.38
N ALA A 126 7.44 -8.33 -1.33
CA ALA A 126 6.16 -7.70 -1.60
C ALA A 126 5.20 -8.68 -2.27
N VAL A 127 3.91 -8.56 -1.94
CA VAL A 127 2.84 -9.34 -2.56
C VAL A 127 2.30 -8.53 -3.74
N VAL A 128 2.25 -9.14 -4.92
CA VAL A 128 1.79 -8.50 -6.16
C VAL A 128 0.49 -9.13 -6.64
N LYS A 129 -0.10 -8.56 -7.69
CA LYS A 129 -1.32 -9.12 -8.30
C LYS A 129 -1.13 -10.58 -8.69
N PRO A 130 -2.14 -11.44 -8.51
CA PRO A 130 -3.52 -11.13 -8.08
C PRO A 130 -3.74 -11.15 -6.57
N HIS A 131 -2.70 -11.35 -5.76
CA HIS A 131 -2.83 -11.54 -4.30
C HIS A 131 -2.72 -10.23 -3.48
N SER A 132 -2.47 -9.10 -4.14
CA SER A 132 -2.25 -7.80 -3.49
C SER A 132 -3.55 -7.07 -3.16
N PHE A 133 -4.43 -7.67 -2.37
CA PHE A 133 -5.77 -7.12 -2.12
C PHE A 133 -5.75 -5.75 -1.42
N ALA A 134 -4.76 -5.46 -0.58
CA ALA A 134 -4.70 -4.18 0.11
C ALA A 134 -4.50 -3.03 -0.87
N ALA A 135 -3.69 -3.22 -1.92
CA ALA A 135 -3.50 -2.22 -2.97
C ALA A 135 -4.62 -2.30 -4.02
N SER A 136 -4.92 -3.50 -4.52
CA SER A 136 -5.81 -3.70 -5.67
C SER A 136 -7.30 -3.54 -5.33
N HIS A 137 -7.69 -3.72 -4.08
CA HIS A 137 -9.09 -3.67 -3.66
C HIS A 137 -9.33 -2.61 -2.59
N ALA A 138 -8.65 -2.70 -1.44
CA ALA A 138 -8.92 -1.79 -0.34
C ALA A 138 -8.50 -0.35 -0.65
N ALA A 139 -7.27 -0.13 -1.12
CA ALA A 139 -6.79 1.20 -1.46
C ALA A 139 -7.51 1.76 -2.68
N ASP A 140 -7.79 0.93 -3.68
CA ASP A 140 -8.56 1.34 -4.86
C ASP A 140 -9.98 1.78 -4.46
N HIS A 141 -10.63 1.05 -3.58
CA HIS A 141 -11.95 1.43 -3.08
C HIS A 141 -11.92 2.79 -2.39
N VAL A 142 -10.95 3.02 -1.52
CA VAL A 142 -10.81 4.29 -0.80
C VAL A 142 -10.56 5.45 -1.77
N VAL A 143 -9.67 5.28 -2.74
CA VAL A 143 -9.29 6.36 -3.66
C VAL A 143 -10.44 6.74 -4.61
N ARG A 144 -11.34 5.80 -4.91
CA ARG A 144 -12.50 6.05 -5.79
C ARG A 144 -13.73 6.56 -5.04
N HIS A 145 -13.74 6.50 -3.75
CA HIS A 145 -14.84 6.89 -2.89
C HIS A 145 -14.38 7.87 -1.83
#